data_f8663488dc57c9bc9c12abdd99e53f22
#
_entry.id   f8663488dc57c9bc9c12abdd99e53f22
#
_cell.length_a   1.000
_cell.length_b   1.000
_cell.length_c   1.000
_cell.angle_alpha   90.00
_cell.angle_beta   90.00
_cell.angle_gamma   90.00
#
_symmetry.space_group_name_H-M   'P 1'
#
loop_
_entity.id
_entity.type
_entity.pdbx_description
1 polymer ?
#
loop_
_entity_poly.entity_id
_entity_poly.type
_entity_poly.pdbx_seq_one_letter_code
_entity_poly.pdbx_strand_id
1 'polypeptide(L)'
;MCEKIIEFLANHESLTGAILGALISFCGTITVLKYELKKHKAERMEKIKPILINYKCANGQERESLPKYVFSSENDGHNSMLSGVFKNTDNGIVFIDNICSNGKIFEPKYNATIDKNTTFLIEIENIHGTSFNECKLYCHDIMGNKYYYNLSLEPNYNRQDKLKIGNIHKGEQ
;
A
#
# COMPACT_ATOMS: atom_id res chain seq x y z
N MET A 1 3.74 -58.52 -5.33
CA MET A 1 3.93 -57.56 -4.22
C MET A 1 2.61 -56.91 -3.80
N CYS A 2 1.78 -56.45 -4.71
CA CYS A 2 0.47 -55.83 -4.40
C CYS A 2 -0.51 -56.78 -3.70
N GLU A 3 -0.57 -58.07 -4.07
CA GLU A 3 -1.47 -59.07 -3.46
C GLU A 3 -1.20 -59.27 -1.96
N LYS A 4 0.06 -59.37 -1.56
CA LYS A 4 0.42 -59.49 -0.13
C LYS A 4 0.07 -58.26 0.70
N ILE A 5 0.09 -57.07 0.09
CA ILE A 5 -0.33 -55.85 0.77
C ILE A 5 -1.86 -55.82 0.94
N ILE A 6 -2.60 -56.27 -0.05
CA ILE A 6 -4.07 -56.34 -0.02
C ILE A 6 -4.50 -57.37 1.04
N GLU A 7 -3.86 -58.53 1.09
CA GLU A 7 -4.14 -59.59 2.08
C GLU A 7 -3.80 -59.16 3.51
N PHE A 8 -2.69 -58.42 3.69
CA PHE A 8 -2.34 -57.83 4.98
C PHE A 8 -3.36 -56.77 5.43
N LEU A 9 -3.83 -55.89 4.51
CA LEU A 9 -4.83 -54.88 4.79
C LEU A 9 -6.20 -55.51 5.13
N ALA A 10 -6.59 -56.58 4.45
CA ALA A 10 -7.84 -57.30 4.72
C ALA A 10 -7.83 -58.01 6.10
N ASN A 11 -6.69 -58.55 6.51
CA ASN A 11 -6.54 -59.22 7.82
C ASN A 11 -6.44 -58.26 9.01
N HIS A 12 -6.23 -56.96 8.74
CA HIS A 12 -6.10 -55.90 9.76
C HIS A 12 -7.07 -54.72 9.52
N GLU A 13 -8.36 -55.00 9.30
CA GLU A 13 -9.38 -53.97 8.98
C GLU A 13 -9.43 -52.82 9.99
N SER A 14 -9.31 -53.13 11.30
CA SER A 14 -9.32 -52.08 12.33
C SER A 14 -8.09 -51.16 12.27
N LEU A 15 -6.91 -51.71 11.96
CA LEU A 15 -5.69 -50.93 11.80
C LEU A 15 -5.73 -50.08 10.54
N THR A 16 -6.23 -50.64 9.47
CA THR A 16 -6.42 -49.92 8.19
C THR A 16 -7.39 -48.76 8.33
N GLY A 17 -8.51 -48.98 9.04
CA GLY A 17 -9.48 -47.92 9.34
C GLY A 17 -8.87 -46.81 10.21
N ALA A 18 -8.08 -47.14 11.21
CA ALA A 18 -7.41 -46.15 12.06
C ALA A 18 -6.39 -45.33 11.29
N ILE A 19 -5.59 -45.93 10.39
CA ILE A 19 -4.62 -45.22 9.55
C ILE A 19 -5.32 -44.31 8.58
N LEU A 20 -6.37 -44.76 7.90
CA LEU A 20 -7.14 -43.95 6.98
C LEU A 20 -7.83 -42.77 7.69
N GLY A 21 -8.42 -43.01 8.85
CA GLY A 21 -9.02 -41.98 9.68
C GLY A 21 -8.01 -40.92 10.12
N ALA A 22 -6.81 -41.34 10.54
CA ALA A 22 -5.73 -40.43 10.90
C ALA A 22 -5.26 -39.57 9.70
N LEU A 23 -5.11 -40.19 8.52
CA LEU A 23 -4.73 -39.47 7.29
C LEU A 23 -5.78 -38.42 6.87
N ILE A 24 -7.06 -38.79 6.90
CA ILE A 24 -8.16 -37.84 6.58
C ILE A 24 -8.17 -36.69 7.58
N SER A 25 -8.05 -36.98 8.88
CA SER A 25 -7.99 -35.93 9.92
C SER A 25 -6.79 -35.00 9.74
N PHE A 26 -5.62 -35.59 9.42
CA PHE A 26 -4.41 -34.80 9.16
C PHE A 26 -4.56 -33.87 7.93
N CYS A 27 -5.08 -34.41 6.84
CA CYS A 27 -5.37 -33.58 5.63
C CYS A 27 -6.39 -32.48 5.92
N GLY A 28 -7.43 -32.80 6.69
CA GLY A 28 -8.43 -31.82 7.14
C GLY A 28 -7.80 -30.72 7.97
N THR A 29 -6.98 -31.07 8.95
CA THR A 29 -6.28 -30.11 9.82
C THR A 29 -5.35 -29.19 9.02
N ILE A 30 -4.57 -29.72 8.06
CA ILE A 30 -3.70 -28.91 7.20
C ILE A 30 -4.51 -27.94 6.36
N THR A 31 -5.65 -28.38 5.84
CA THR A 31 -6.51 -27.53 5.00
C THR A 31 -7.09 -26.35 5.81
N VAL A 32 -7.59 -26.64 7.01
CA VAL A 32 -8.10 -25.60 7.94
C VAL A 32 -6.99 -24.63 8.32
N LEU A 33 -5.81 -25.13 8.72
CA LEU A 33 -4.68 -24.27 9.06
C LEU A 33 -4.26 -23.35 7.90
N LYS A 34 -4.18 -23.87 6.67
CA LYS A 34 -3.87 -23.05 5.49
C LYS A 34 -4.93 -21.96 5.27
N TYR A 35 -6.20 -22.31 5.45
CA TYR A 35 -7.29 -21.34 5.31
C TYR A 35 -7.22 -20.24 6.38
N GLU A 36 -7.02 -20.61 7.65
CA GLU A 36 -6.89 -19.66 8.75
C GLU A 36 -5.66 -18.75 8.58
N LEU A 37 -4.52 -19.30 8.21
CA LEU A 37 -3.32 -18.50 7.93
C LEU A 37 -3.55 -17.50 6.80
N LYS A 38 -4.24 -17.92 5.73
CA LYS A 38 -4.58 -17.03 4.62
C LYS A 38 -5.54 -15.92 5.07
N LYS A 39 -6.55 -16.26 5.88
CA LYS A 39 -7.51 -15.31 6.43
C LYS A 39 -6.82 -14.30 7.35
N HIS A 40 -6.01 -14.76 8.31
CA HIS A 40 -5.25 -13.88 9.20
C HIS A 40 -4.26 -12.97 8.47
N LYS A 41 -3.62 -13.48 7.41
CA LYS A 41 -2.75 -12.66 6.56
C LYS A 41 -3.55 -11.58 5.86
N ALA A 42 -4.71 -11.89 5.31
CA ALA A 42 -5.59 -10.91 4.66
C ALA A 42 -6.08 -9.84 5.65
N GLU A 43 -6.55 -10.23 6.83
CA GLU A 43 -6.99 -9.32 7.89
C GLU A 43 -5.87 -8.39 8.38
N ARG A 44 -4.64 -8.92 8.53
CA ARG A 44 -3.47 -8.10 8.88
C ARG A 44 -3.15 -7.11 7.77
N MET A 45 -3.17 -7.55 6.51
CA MET A 45 -2.92 -6.70 5.35
C MET A 45 -3.93 -5.55 5.24
N GLU A 46 -5.18 -5.82 5.56
CA GLU A 46 -6.24 -4.80 5.55
C GLU A 46 -6.04 -3.77 6.66
N LYS A 47 -5.58 -4.20 7.85
CA LYS A 47 -5.33 -3.32 9.00
C LYS A 47 -4.11 -2.40 8.85
N ILE A 48 -3.17 -2.71 7.96
CA ILE A 48 -1.95 -1.93 7.74
C ILE A 48 -1.94 -1.22 6.38
N LYS A 49 -3.04 -1.32 5.63
CA LYS A 49 -3.19 -0.64 4.35
C LYS A 49 -3.15 0.87 4.58
N PRO A 50 -2.24 1.61 3.91
CA PRO A 50 -2.15 3.05 4.09
C PRO A 50 -3.44 3.74 3.62
N ILE A 51 -3.97 4.65 4.42
CA ILE A 51 -5.13 5.46 4.06
C ILE A 51 -4.74 6.93 4.14
N LEU A 52 -4.39 7.48 2.99
CA LEU A 52 -4.11 8.90 2.86
C LEU A 52 -5.36 9.65 2.44
N ILE A 53 -5.66 10.73 3.13
CA ILE A 53 -6.79 11.62 2.82
C ILE A 53 -6.31 13.05 2.62
N ASN A 54 -7.09 13.81 1.87
CA ASN A 54 -6.87 15.25 1.76
C ASN A 54 -7.15 15.92 3.11
N TYR A 55 -6.25 16.79 3.55
CA TYR A 55 -6.41 17.56 4.77
C TYR A 55 -6.39 19.05 4.44
N LYS A 56 -7.21 19.81 5.14
CA LYS A 56 -7.28 21.26 4.98
C LYS A 56 -6.79 21.92 6.26
N CYS A 57 -5.65 22.61 6.18
CA CYS A 57 -5.15 23.39 7.30
C CYS A 57 -6.11 24.52 7.67
N ALA A 58 -6.25 24.78 8.95
CA ALA A 58 -7.08 25.87 9.44
C ALA A 58 -6.48 27.25 9.12
N ASN A 59 -5.14 27.33 9.14
CA ASN A 59 -4.41 28.58 8.85
C ASN A 59 -3.02 28.30 8.26
N GLY A 60 -2.32 29.36 7.86
CA GLY A 60 -0.97 29.28 7.29
C GLY A 60 0.09 28.78 8.28
N GLN A 61 -0.02 29.12 9.55
CA GLN A 61 0.94 28.70 10.60
C GLN A 61 0.89 27.19 10.82
N GLU A 62 -0.32 26.60 10.83
CA GLU A 62 -0.46 25.14 10.90
C GLU A 62 0.25 24.49 9.72
N ARG A 63 0.09 25.01 8.51
CA ARG A 63 0.73 24.48 7.30
C ARG A 63 2.26 24.54 7.37
N GLU A 64 2.83 25.62 7.86
CA GLU A 64 4.28 25.82 7.97
C GLU A 64 4.93 24.88 8.99
N SER A 65 4.17 24.42 9.98
CA SER A 65 4.64 23.48 11.02
C SER A 65 4.60 22.02 10.60
N LEU A 66 4.01 21.69 9.45
CA LEU A 66 3.87 20.32 8.98
C LEU A 66 5.20 19.74 8.47
N PRO A 67 5.43 18.43 8.69
CA PRO A 67 6.49 17.71 7.99
C PRO A 67 6.33 17.89 6.48
N LYS A 68 7.42 18.26 5.81
CA LYS A 68 7.43 18.60 4.40
C LYS A 68 8.25 17.57 3.61
N TYR A 69 7.65 16.99 2.60
CA TYR A 69 8.30 16.07 1.67
C TYR A 69 8.35 16.68 0.28
N VAL A 70 9.57 16.91 -0.21
CA VAL A 70 9.81 17.55 -1.50
C VAL A 70 10.20 16.49 -2.51
N PHE A 71 9.51 16.47 -3.64
CA PHE A 71 9.75 15.60 -4.77
C PHE A 71 10.26 16.43 -5.94
N SER A 72 11.33 16.01 -6.56
CA SER A 72 11.91 16.69 -7.72
C SER A 72 12.29 15.69 -8.79
N SER A 73 12.23 16.15 -10.03
CA SER A 73 12.83 15.44 -11.16
C SER A 73 14.12 16.14 -11.58
N GLU A 74 15.05 15.41 -12.14
CA GLU A 74 16.25 15.99 -12.73
C GLU A 74 15.87 16.98 -13.85
N ASN A 75 16.42 18.18 -13.73
CA ASN A 75 16.62 19.22 -14.78
C ASN A 75 15.48 19.54 -15.76
N ASP A 76 14.50 20.28 -15.28
CA ASP A 76 13.80 21.21 -16.16
C ASP A 76 13.77 22.56 -15.45
N GLY A 77 14.47 23.56 -15.93
CA GLY A 77 14.66 24.88 -15.32
C GLY A 77 13.39 25.73 -15.08
N HIS A 78 12.31 25.10 -14.71
CA HIS A 78 11.02 25.68 -14.39
C HIS A 78 10.79 25.71 -12.88
N ASN A 79 10.62 26.91 -12.32
CA ASN A 79 10.36 27.13 -10.89
C ASN A 79 8.87 26.93 -10.51
N SER A 80 8.16 26.03 -11.17
CA SER A 80 6.77 25.75 -10.78
C SER A 80 6.73 24.70 -9.66
N MET A 81 5.94 25.00 -8.64
CA MET A 81 5.76 24.14 -7.48
C MET A 81 4.28 23.83 -7.29
N LEU A 82 3.96 22.56 -7.14
CA LEU A 82 2.63 22.11 -6.74
C LEU A 82 2.70 21.54 -5.35
N SER A 83 1.69 21.82 -4.52
CA SER A 83 1.65 21.32 -3.16
C SER A 83 0.27 20.81 -2.78
N GLY A 84 0.23 19.91 -1.79
CA GLY A 84 -0.99 19.42 -1.19
C GLY A 84 -0.73 18.93 0.23
N VAL A 85 -1.74 19.11 1.09
CA VAL A 85 -1.70 18.65 2.46
C VAL A 85 -2.53 17.40 2.61
N PHE A 86 -1.91 16.38 3.20
CA PHE A 86 -2.49 15.06 3.36
C PHE A 86 -2.38 14.59 4.81
N LYS A 87 -3.22 13.64 5.17
CA LYS A 87 -3.16 12.98 6.47
C LYS A 87 -3.18 11.48 6.28
N ASN A 88 -2.27 10.78 6.93
CA ASN A 88 -2.34 9.34 7.10
C ASN A 88 -3.30 9.03 8.25
N THR A 89 -4.45 8.43 7.94
CA THR A 89 -5.50 8.14 8.94
C THR A 89 -5.48 6.70 9.41
N ASP A 90 -4.62 5.87 8.84
CA ASP A 90 -4.51 4.47 9.20
C ASP A 90 -3.50 4.23 10.32
N ASN A 91 -3.52 3.00 10.86
CA ASN A 91 -2.65 2.56 11.95
C ASN A 91 -1.24 2.15 11.49
N GLY A 92 -0.95 2.27 10.19
CA GLY A 92 0.32 1.86 9.59
C GLY A 92 1.25 3.02 9.26
N ILE A 93 2.55 2.69 9.16
CA ILE A 93 3.56 3.56 8.58
C ILE A 93 3.50 3.45 7.06
N VAL A 94 3.59 4.59 6.38
CA VAL A 94 3.61 4.69 4.92
C VAL A 94 4.97 5.18 4.47
N PHE A 95 5.56 4.49 3.51
CA PHE A 95 6.76 4.92 2.81
C PHE A 95 6.35 5.42 1.43
N ILE A 96 6.62 6.66 1.12
CA ILE A 96 6.36 7.20 -0.22
C ILE A 96 7.60 6.98 -1.08
N ASP A 97 7.44 6.24 -2.17
CA ASP A 97 8.53 5.85 -3.06
C ASP A 97 8.83 6.95 -4.09
N ASN A 98 7.83 7.34 -4.84
CA ASN A 98 7.94 8.37 -5.87
C ASN A 98 6.57 8.90 -6.30
N ILE A 99 6.61 9.94 -7.11
CA ILE A 99 5.45 10.47 -7.82
C ILE A 99 5.75 10.35 -9.32
N CYS A 100 4.81 9.76 -10.07
CA CYS A 100 4.93 9.67 -11.53
C CYS A 100 3.86 10.53 -12.18
N SER A 101 4.28 11.42 -13.08
CA SER A 101 3.37 12.24 -13.88
C SER A 101 3.76 12.18 -15.34
N ASN A 102 2.85 11.72 -16.20
CA ASN A 102 3.06 11.57 -17.65
C ASN A 102 4.37 10.83 -18.01
N GLY A 103 4.68 9.75 -17.27
CA GLY A 103 5.89 8.96 -17.48
C GLY A 103 7.16 9.56 -16.88
N LYS A 104 7.11 10.77 -16.32
CA LYS A 104 8.22 11.40 -15.60
C LYS A 104 8.16 11.04 -14.12
N ILE A 105 9.29 10.61 -13.56
CA ILE A 105 9.40 10.21 -12.15
C ILE A 105 9.98 11.38 -11.36
N PHE A 106 9.33 11.68 -10.23
CA PHE A 106 9.77 12.64 -9.22
C PHE A 106 10.14 11.86 -7.98
N GLU A 107 11.39 11.90 -7.63
CA GLU A 107 11.92 11.20 -6.45
C GLU A 107 11.90 12.10 -5.21
N PRO A 108 11.71 11.55 -4.02
CA PRO A 108 11.78 12.33 -2.79
C PRO A 108 13.24 12.76 -2.53
N LYS A 109 13.47 14.02 -2.21
CA LYS A 109 14.80 14.53 -1.83
C LYS A 109 15.35 13.87 -0.56
N TYR A 110 14.46 13.37 0.30
CA TYR A 110 14.77 12.66 1.55
C TYR A 110 13.78 11.52 1.73
N ASN A 111 14.12 10.53 2.55
CA ASN A 111 13.20 9.43 2.87
C ASN A 111 11.85 9.96 3.35
N ALA A 112 10.80 9.64 2.61
CA ALA A 112 9.44 10.06 2.90
C ALA A 112 8.71 8.97 3.68
N THR A 113 8.99 8.91 4.99
CA THR A 113 8.32 8.00 5.93
C THR A 113 7.28 8.77 6.72
N ILE A 114 6.05 8.29 6.71
CA ILE A 114 4.90 8.96 7.32
C ILE A 114 4.30 8.04 8.37
N ASP A 115 4.36 8.49 9.61
CA ASP A 115 3.77 7.78 10.73
C ASP A 115 2.24 7.82 10.71
N LYS A 116 1.63 6.93 11.50
CA LYS A 116 0.18 6.92 11.69
C LYS A 116 -0.33 8.25 12.22
N ASN A 117 -1.52 8.63 11.80
CA ASN A 117 -2.20 9.87 12.20
C ASN A 117 -1.43 11.17 11.95
N THR A 118 -0.35 11.11 11.15
CA THR A 118 0.47 12.28 10.82
C THR A 118 -0.14 13.05 9.66
N THR A 119 -0.25 14.36 9.82
CA THR A 119 -0.55 15.31 8.75
C THR A 119 0.77 15.81 8.16
N PHE A 120 0.86 15.89 6.84
CA PHE A 120 2.10 16.23 6.14
C PHE A 120 1.83 17.00 4.84
N LEU A 121 2.84 17.69 4.35
CA LEU A 121 2.83 18.46 3.13
C LEU A 121 3.67 17.75 2.06
N ILE A 122 3.11 17.53 0.88
CA ILE A 122 3.85 17.15 -0.32
C ILE A 122 4.05 18.37 -1.19
N GLU A 123 5.25 18.56 -1.65
CA GLU A 123 5.60 19.55 -2.68
C GLU A 123 6.30 18.86 -3.84
N ILE A 124 5.86 19.17 -5.05
CA ILE A 124 6.45 18.68 -6.29
C ILE A 124 7.05 19.89 -7.00
N GLU A 125 8.37 19.87 -7.15
CA GLU A 125 9.12 20.90 -7.85
C GLU A 125 9.26 20.56 -9.33
N ASN A 126 9.46 21.58 -10.16
CA ASN A 126 9.76 21.46 -11.59
C ASN A 126 8.69 20.71 -12.41
N ILE A 127 7.42 20.92 -12.06
CA ILE A 127 6.31 20.32 -12.79
C ILE A 127 5.56 21.39 -13.60
N HIS A 128 5.34 21.11 -14.89
CA HIS A 128 4.48 21.94 -15.72
C HIS A 128 3.01 21.69 -15.39
N GLY A 129 2.25 22.74 -15.07
CA GLY A 129 0.84 22.64 -14.72
C GLY A 129 -0.06 22.08 -15.83
N THR A 130 0.37 22.18 -17.09
CA THR A 130 -0.31 21.59 -18.26
C THR A 130 -0.08 20.10 -18.43
N SER A 131 0.93 19.54 -17.74
CA SER A 131 1.35 18.13 -17.85
C SER A 131 0.74 17.22 -16.78
N PHE A 132 -0.26 17.68 -16.03
CA PHE A 132 -0.77 16.99 -14.84
C PHE A 132 -1.99 16.10 -15.14
N ASN A 133 -2.01 15.42 -16.30
CA ASN A 133 -3.19 14.62 -16.67
C ASN A 133 -3.23 13.23 -16.01
N GLU A 134 -2.09 12.62 -15.75
CA GLU A 134 -1.98 11.32 -15.08
C GLU A 134 -0.86 11.36 -14.06
N CYS A 135 -1.21 11.71 -12.84
CA CYS A 135 -0.24 11.75 -11.75
C CYS A 135 -0.58 10.68 -10.71
N LYS A 136 0.42 9.89 -10.35
CA LYS A 136 0.30 8.80 -9.38
C LYS A 136 1.34 8.95 -8.29
N LEU A 137 0.89 8.87 -7.04
CA LEU A 137 1.76 8.75 -5.86
C LEU A 137 1.93 7.27 -5.54
N TYR A 138 3.14 6.76 -5.65
CA TYR A 138 3.49 5.39 -5.30
C TYR A 138 3.99 5.32 -3.87
N CYS A 139 3.53 4.31 -3.14
CA CYS A 139 3.92 4.09 -1.77
C CYS A 139 3.85 2.60 -1.41
N HIS A 140 4.48 2.24 -0.31
CA HIS A 140 4.37 0.90 0.27
C HIS A 140 4.15 0.97 1.78
N ASP A 141 3.63 -0.12 2.33
CA ASP A 141 3.49 -0.30 3.78
C ASP A 141 4.74 -0.96 4.40
N ILE A 142 4.75 -1.11 5.72
CA ILE A 142 5.85 -1.76 6.45
C ILE A 142 6.09 -3.23 6.04
N MET A 143 5.12 -3.86 5.40
CA MET A 143 5.22 -5.24 4.88
C MET A 143 5.72 -5.29 3.44
N GLY A 144 5.98 -4.12 2.82
CA GLY A 144 6.42 -4.00 1.44
C GLY A 144 5.30 -4.15 0.40
N ASN A 145 4.02 -4.13 0.82
CA ASN A 145 2.92 -4.13 -0.14
C ASN A 145 2.84 -2.77 -0.82
N LYS A 146 2.79 -2.78 -2.14
CA LYS A 146 2.77 -1.58 -2.98
C LYS A 146 1.37 -1.08 -3.22
N TYR A 147 1.22 0.24 -3.19
CA TYR A 147 -0.03 0.96 -3.44
C TYR A 147 0.25 2.19 -4.30
N TYR A 148 -0.77 2.68 -4.97
CA TYR A 148 -0.71 4.00 -5.59
C TYR A 148 -2.01 4.76 -5.39
N TYR A 149 -1.89 6.08 -5.39
CA TYR A 149 -2.99 7.02 -5.36
C TYR A 149 -2.96 7.86 -6.62
N ASN A 150 -4.12 8.05 -7.23
CA ASN A 150 -4.22 9.04 -8.29
C ASN A 150 -4.21 10.43 -7.66
N LEU A 151 -3.34 11.30 -8.15
CA LEU A 151 -3.31 12.70 -7.78
C LEU A 151 -4.04 13.52 -8.84
N SER A 152 -4.76 14.54 -8.42
CA SER A 152 -5.45 15.49 -9.29
C SER A 152 -5.17 16.93 -8.85
N LEU A 153 -5.37 17.87 -9.75
CA LEU A 153 -5.32 19.29 -9.43
C LEU A 153 -6.71 19.83 -9.14
N GLU A 154 -6.85 20.57 -8.04
CA GLU A 154 -8.06 21.34 -7.79
C GLU A 154 -7.98 22.67 -8.58
N PRO A 155 -8.96 22.98 -9.41
CA PRO A 155 -8.98 24.23 -10.17
C PRO A 155 -9.34 25.42 -9.26
N ASN A 156 -8.43 25.83 -8.39
CA ASN A 156 -8.66 26.98 -7.53
C ASN A 156 -7.62 28.07 -7.80
N TYR A 157 -8.05 29.16 -8.41
CA TYR A 157 -7.23 30.22 -8.99
C TYR A 157 -6.32 30.98 -8.01
N ASN A 158 -6.48 30.82 -6.69
CA ASN A 158 -5.82 31.68 -5.71
C ASN A 158 -5.09 30.97 -4.57
N ARG A 159 -4.80 29.67 -4.64
CA ARG A 159 -4.17 28.96 -3.52
C ARG A 159 -3.06 28.01 -3.93
N GLN A 160 -2.07 27.89 -3.04
CA GLN A 160 -0.88 27.07 -3.20
C GLN A 160 -1.17 25.56 -3.13
N ASP A 161 -2.26 25.14 -2.48
CA ASP A 161 -2.60 23.73 -2.32
C ASP A 161 -3.52 23.25 -3.43
N LYS A 162 -2.91 22.82 -4.53
CA LYS A 162 -3.63 22.35 -5.73
C LYS A 162 -3.73 20.85 -5.84
N LEU A 163 -2.86 20.12 -5.12
CA LEU A 163 -2.82 18.66 -5.17
C LEU A 163 -3.93 18.05 -4.31
N LYS A 164 -4.67 17.14 -4.90
CA LYS A 164 -5.65 16.29 -4.21
C LYS A 164 -5.34 14.83 -4.45
N ILE A 165 -5.55 14.03 -3.41
CA ILE A 165 -5.40 12.58 -3.46
C ILE A 165 -6.77 11.95 -3.73
N GLY A 166 -6.81 11.00 -4.66
CA GLY A 166 -7.98 10.21 -5.00
C GLY A 166 -8.01 8.87 -4.26
N ASN A 167 -8.67 7.88 -4.85
CA ASN A 167 -8.78 6.54 -4.28
C ASN A 167 -7.45 5.80 -4.30
N ILE A 168 -7.26 4.93 -3.30
CA ILE A 168 -6.14 4.01 -3.23
C ILE A 168 -6.35 2.82 -4.16
N HIS A 169 -5.28 2.44 -4.84
CA HIS A 169 -5.21 1.24 -5.66
C HIS A 169 -4.06 0.35 -5.19
N LYS A 170 -4.25 -0.96 -5.26
CA LYS A 170 -3.17 -1.90 -5.00
C LYS A 170 -2.25 -1.93 -6.21
N GLY A 171 -0.95 -1.73 -6.00
CA GLY A 171 0.06 -1.86 -7.05
C GLY A 171 0.21 -3.32 -7.47
N GLU A 172 0.56 -3.54 -8.73
CA GLU A 172 0.97 -4.86 -9.20
C GLU A 172 2.35 -5.19 -8.61
N GLN A 173 2.50 -6.46 -8.20
CA GLN A 173 3.75 -6.99 -7.63
C GLN A 173 4.78 -7.21 -8.72
#